data_131a595535d9191a3083be03232131ea
#
_entry.id   131a595535d9191a3083be03232131ea
#
_cell.length_a   1.000
_cell.length_b   1.000
_cell.length_c   1.000
_cell.angle_alpha   90.00
_cell.angle_beta   90.00
_cell.angle_gamma   90.00
#
_symmetry.space_group_name_H-M   'P 1'
#
loop_
_entity.id
_entity.type
_entity.pdbx_description
1 polymer ?
#
loop_
_entity_poly.entity_id
_entity_poly.type
_entity_poly.pdbx_seq_one_letter_code
_entity_poly.pdbx_strand_id
1 'polypeptide(L)'
;GDHRDLHYPLRRQRQMCIRDRLYIASGILIFLGCIPGMPHFIFLSMGGVLALISFFLEKSLNDTAAIEDSLQEEVATEEDRNTESEELDWSHIEPVDQVGLEIGYGLIPLIDQDTGGTLLSRIRGIRKKLSSEIGFLVNPIRIRDNLEIGPNDYNIVLNGTIRGQGKVFIGKELAINPGHVTIPLEGEKTLEPAFGLDAYWIDRIHSDFAKTAGYTVVDPATAIATHMNSILKNNADQLLGHNETQQLLDLVSERSPKLVEDLVPGKLPVSTVTQVLKNLLQEGVSIRDNRSIFDSLLSESGKTKDAVELTSLIRPHLGRSIVQDIINAGED
;
A
#
# COMPACT_ATOMS: atom_id res chain seq x y z
N GLY A 1 15.14 37.12 1.73
CA GLY A 1 15.22 38.54 1.67
C GLY A 1 14.48 39.08 0.47
N ASP A 2 13.39 39.59 0.64
CA ASP A 2 12.76 40.88 0.41
C ASP A 2 12.99 41.57 -0.96
N HIS A 3 12.51 40.95 -2.05
CA HIS A 3 12.39 41.65 -3.35
C HIS A 3 11.13 41.29 -4.16
N ARG A 4 10.18 40.51 -3.64
CA ARG A 4 8.96 40.16 -4.38
C ARG A 4 7.74 41.05 -4.07
N ASP A 5 7.73 41.73 -2.96
CA ASP A 5 6.54 42.47 -2.47
C ASP A 5 6.41 43.90 -3.03
N LEU A 6 7.39 44.41 -3.80
CA LEU A 6 7.38 45.74 -4.37
C LEU A 6 6.69 45.87 -5.73
N HIS A 7 6.35 44.77 -6.40
CA HIS A 7 5.75 44.83 -7.75
C HIS A 7 4.20 44.77 -7.76
N TYR A 8 3.57 44.40 -6.68
CA TYR A 8 2.10 44.21 -6.62
C TYR A 8 1.29 45.51 -6.59
N PRO A 9 1.62 46.52 -5.79
CA PRO A 9 0.83 47.76 -5.75
C PRO A 9 0.95 48.57 -7.03
N LEU A 10 2.06 48.49 -7.76
CA LEU A 10 2.27 49.24 -9.01
C LEU A 10 1.43 48.74 -10.18
N ARG A 11 1.07 47.47 -10.22
CA ARG A 11 0.20 46.88 -11.26
C ARG A 11 -1.26 47.30 -11.08
N ARG A 12 -1.76 47.28 -9.85
CA ARG A 12 -3.13 47.69 -9.51
C ARG A 12 -3.32 49.20 -9.77
N GLN A 13 -2.34 50.02 -9.46
CA GLN A 13 -2.38 51.46 -9.67
C GLN A 13 -2.34 51.84 -11.20
N ARG A 14 -1.65 51.05 -12.05
CA ARG A 14 -1.63 51.24 -13.50
C ARG A 14 -2.97 50.88 -14.15
N GLN A 15 -3.66 49.88 -13.68
CA GLN A 15 -4.96 49.43 -14.23
C GLN A 15 -6.12 50.40 -13.86
N MET A 16 -6.10 50.93 -12.64
CA MET A 16 -7.04 51.96 -12.24
C MET A 16 -6.94 53.22 -13.11
N CYS A 17 -5.74 53.67 -13.45
CA CYS A 17 -5.52 54.84 -14.27
C CYS A 17 -5.99 54.71 -15.73
N ILE A 18 -6.00 53.50 -16.29
CA ILE A 18 -6.47 53.25 -17.68
C ILE A 18 -7.99 53.32 -17.74
N ARG A 19 -8.69 52.78 -16.79
CA ARG A 19 -10.16 52.79 -16.69
C ARG A 19 -10.74 54.19 -16.60
N ASP A 20 -10.22 55.01 -15.68
CA ASP A 20 -10.70 56.38 -15.48
C ASP A 20 -10.46 57.24 -16.74
N ARG A 21 -9.38 57.03 -17.48
CA ARG A 21 -9.10 57.67 -18.74
C ARG A 21 -10.09 57.30 -19.85
N LEU A 22 -10.54 56.03 -19.89
CA LEU A 22 -11.53 55.55 -20.87
C LEU A 22 -12.91 56.14 -20.62
N TYR A 23 -13.36 56.26 -19.35
CA TYR A 23 -14.62 56.92 -19.00
C TYR A 23 -14.60 58.39 -19.32
N ILE A 24 -13.51 59.11 -19.01
CA ILE A 24 -13.33 60.53 -19.33
C ILE A 24 -13.34 60.74 -20.84
N ALA A 25 -12.62 59.89 -21.62
CA ALA A 25 -12.60 59.97 -23.06
C ALA A 25 -13.99 59.71 -23.70
N SER A 26 -14.70 58.70 -23.20
CA SER A 26 -16.09 58.41 -23.61
C SER A 26 -17.04 59.58 -23.35
N GLY A 27 -16.96 60.18 -22.14
CA GLY A 27 -17.75 61.35 -21.78
C GLY A 27 -17.49 62.55 -22.69
N ILE A 28 -16.23 62.86 -22.99
CA ILE A 28 -15.86 63.96 -23.90
C ILE A 28 -16.40 63.71 -25.30
N LEU A 29 -16.32 62.47 -25.85
CA LEU A 29 -16.83 62.17 -27.17
C LEU A 29 -18.35 62.28 -27.29
N ILE A 30 -19.07 61.83 -26.25
CA ILE A 30 -20.52 61.97 -26.19
C ILE A 30 -20.92 63.48 -26.09
N PHE A 31 -20.20 64.25 -25.30
CA PHE A 31 -20.44 65.68 -25.17
C PHE A 31 -20.21 66.41 -26.50
N LEU A 32 -19.11 66.10 -27.22
CA LEU A 32 -18.83 66.67 -28.56
C LEU A 32 -19.88 66.24 -29.61
N GLY A 33 -20.46 65.05 -29.47
CA GLY A 33 -21.55 64.57 -30.30
C GLY A 33 -22.88 65.33 -30.12
N CYS A 34 -23.06 66.08 -29.03
CA CYS A 34 -24.26 66.89 -28.77
C CYS A 34 -24.17 68.33 -29.33
N ILE A 35 -23.04 68.78 -29.87
CA ILE A 35 -22.85 70.12 -30.37
C ILE A 35 -23.43 70.23 -31.83
N PRO A 36 -24.33 71.19 -32.08
CA PRO A 36 -24.92 71.36 -33.43
C PRO A 36 -23.84 71.79 -34.46
N GLY A 37 -23.73 71.04 -35.53
CA GLY A 37 -22.76 71.27 -36.62
C GLY A 37 -21.66 70.24 -36.74
N MET A 38 -21.60 69.25 -35.85
CA MET A 38 -20.67 68.09 -35.88
C MET A 38 -21.36 66.82 -36.37
N PRO A 39 -20.62 65.83 -36.93
CA PRO A 39 -21.21 64.55 -37.32
C PRO A 39 -21.62 63.70 -36.13
N HIS A 40 -22.82 63.94 -35.61
CA HIS A 40 -23.35 63.36 -34.39
C HIS A 40 -23.27 61.83 -34.31
N PHE A 41 -23.60 61.15 -35.41
CA PHE A 41 -23.61 59.69 -35.47
C PHE A 41 -22.23 59.04 -35.20
N ILE A 42 -21.14 59.68 -35.68
CA ILE A 42 -19.78 59.12 -35.51
C ILE A 42 -19.32 59.31 -34.09
N PHE A 43 -19.53 60.47 -33.45
CA PHE A 43 -19.07 60.73 -32.10
C PHE A 43 -19.89 59.96 -31.07
N LEU A 44 -21.22 59.87 -31.24
CA LEU A 44 -22.09 59.11 -30.33
C LEU A 44 -21.84 57.59 -30.46
N SER A 45 -21.65 57.06 -31.66
CA SER A 45 -21.33 55.62 -31.81
C SER A 45 -19.97 55.25 -31.21
N MET A 46 -18.97 56.12 -31.41
CA MET A 46 -17.62 55.86 -30.91
C MET A 46 -17.56 56.03 -29.38
N GLY A 47 -18.26 57.03 -28.81
CA GLY A 47 -18.41 57.21 -27.38
C GLY A 47 -19.17 56.05 -26.72
N GLY A 48 -20.24 55.57 -27.40
CA GLY A 48 -21.01 54.39 -26.92
C GLY A 48 -20.19 53.11 -26.90
N VAL A 49 -19.38 52.87 -27.93
CA VAL A 49 -18.49 51.69 -27.99
C VAL A 49 -17.43 51.73 -26.88
N LEU A 50 -16.81 52.87 -26.63
CA LEU A 50 -15.85 53.05 -25.52
C LEU A 50 -16.48 52.86 -24.17
N ALA A 51 -17.72 53.31 -23.97
CA ALA A 51 -18.47 53.10 -22.73
C ALA A 51 -18.80 51.63 -22.50
N LEU A 52 -19.20 50.90 -23.57
CA LEU A 52 -19.46 49.48 -23.52
C LEU A 52 -18.18 48.67 -23.22
N ILE A 53 -17.06 49.02 -23.86
CA ILE A 53 -15.77 48.36 -23.55
C ILE A 53 -15.38 48.58 -22.08
N SER A 54 -15.51 49.78 -21.55
CA SER A 54 -15.26 50.08 -20.14
C SER A 54 -16.15 49.25 -19.19
N PHE A 55 -17.43 49.11 -19.53
CA PHE A 55 -18.39 48.34 -18.75
C PHE A 55 -18.08 46.83 -18.76
N PHE A 56 -17.72 46.28 -19.93
CA PHE A 56 -17.31 44.88 -20.02
C PHE A 56 -15.98 44.59 -19.31
N LEU A 57 -15.01 45.52 -19.37
CA LEU A 57 -13.76 45.38 -18.58
C LEU A 57 -14.03 45.40 -17.09
N GLU A 58 -14.96 46.26 -16.64
CA GLU A 58 -15.34 46.31 -15.22
C GLU A 58 -15.97 45.00 -14.74
N LYS A 59 -16.86 44.43 -15.53
CA LYS A 59 -17.49 43.14 -15.22
C LYS A 59 -16.47 41.99 -15.18
N SER A 60 -15.59 41.94 -16.15
CA SER A 60 -14.53 40.90 -16.21
C SER A 60 -13.51 41.01 -15.07
N LEU A 61 -13.19 42.25 -14.65
CA LEU A 61 -12.26 42.49 -13.53
C LEU A 61 -12.90 42.20 -12.17
N ASN A 62 -14.21 42.47 -12.00
CA ASN A 62 -14.92 42.12 -10.77
C ASN A 62 -15.11 40.59 -10.62
N ASP A 63 -15.35 39.88 -11.73
CA ASP A 63 -15.43 38.42 -11.71
C ASP A 63 -14.06 37.77 -11.39
N THR A 64 -12.95 38.40 -11.85
CA THR A 64 -11.58 37.94 -11.53
C THR A 64 -11.16 38.30 -10.11
N ALA A 65 -11.58 39.49 -9.60
CA ALA A 65 -11.28 39.90 -8.23
C ALA A 65 -12.06 39.06 -7.19
N ALA A 66 -13.27 38.61 -7.53
CA ALA A 66 -14.04 37.72 -6.66
C ALA A 66 -13.42 36.31 -6.59
N ILE A 67 -12.75 35.85 -7.65
CA ILE A 67 -12.00 34.59 -7.67
C ILE A 67 -10.66 34.74 -6.94
N GLU A 68 -9.99 35.89 -7.08
CA GLU A 68 -8.73 36.16 -6.34
C GLU A 68 -8.97 36.37 -4.84
N ASP A 69 -10.06 37.04 -4.43
CA ASP A 69 -10.41 37.17 -3.02
C ASP A 69 -10.82 35.83 -2.38
N SER A 70 -11.52 34.95 -3.12
CA SER A 70 -11.82 33.59 -2.64
C SER A 70 -10.59 32.70 -2.56
N LEU A 71 -9.62 32.87 -3.49
CA LEU A 71 -8.33 32.17 -3.45
C LEU A 71 -7.39 32.75 -2.37
N GLN A 72 -7.47 34.04 -2.06
CA GLN A 72 -6.71 34.65 -0.96
C GLN A 72 -7.30 34.35 0.42
N GLU A 73 -8.62 34.18 0.55
CA GLU A 73 -9.22 33.66 1.78
C GLU A 73 -8.89 32.17 2.00
N GLU A 74 -8.81 31.34 0.95
CA GLU A 74 -8.34 29.95 1.06
C GLU A 74 -6.84 29.88 1.39
N VAL A 75 -5.99 30.70 0.76
CA VAL A 75 -4.54 30.73 1.02
C VAL A 75 -4.22 31.38 2.39
N ALA A 76 -4.96 32.42 2.81
CA ALA A 76 -4.79 33.00 4.15
C ALA A 76 -5.31 32.09 5.26
N THR A 77 -6.32 31.25 4.98
CA THR A 77 -6.78 30.21 5.93
C THR A 77 -5.84 29.01 5.94
N GLU A 78 -5.06 28.76 4.88
CA GLU A 78 -4.02 27.73 4.88
C GLU A 78 -2.70 28.23 5.50
N GLU A 79 -2.33 29.50 5.36
CA GLU A 79 -1.15 30.08 6.03
C GLU A 79 -1.37 30.31 7.53
N ASP A 80 -2.56 30.68 7.98
CA ASP A 80 -2.89 30.76 9.43
C ASP A 80 -3.08 29.35 10.05
N ARG A 81 -3.40 28.31 9.26
CA ARG A 81 -3.38 26.93 9.73
C ARG A 81 -1.98 26.34 9.78
N ASN A 82 -1.02 26.88 9.03
CA ASN A 82 0.37 26.44 9.06
C ASN A 82 1.24 27.14 10.11
N THR A 83 0.70 28.13 10.85
CA THR A 83 1.39 28.79 11.97
C THR A 83 0.83 28.46 13.35
N GLU A 84 -0.31 27.78 13.42
CA GLU A 84 -0.62 27.03 14.64
C GLU A 84 0.30 25.81 14.63
N SER A 85 1.26 25.78 15.57
CA SER A 85 2.13 24.66 15.86
C SER A 85 1.52 23.36 15.37
N GLU A 86 2.19 22.67 14.42
CA GLU A 86 1.92 21.27 14.16
C GLU A 86 2.07 20.52 15.48
N GLU A 87 1.07 20.56 16.33
CA GLU A 87 0.95 19.62 17.41
C GLU A 87 0.88 18.26 16.73
N LEU A 88 1.93 17.48 16.93
CA LEU A 88 2.04 16.12 16.45
C LEU A 88 0.79 15.36 16.92
N ASP A 89 -0.17 15.18 16.04
CA ASP A 89 -1.35 14.37 16.30
C ASP A 89 -1.06 12.92 15.88
N TRP A 90 -1.73 12.00 16.52
CA TRP A 90 -1.62 10.55 16.20
C TRP A 90 -1.93 10.23 14.73
N SER A 91 -2.66 11.09 14.03
CA SER A 91 -2.94 10.98 12.58
C SER A 91 -1.68 11.13 11.70
N HIS A 92 -0.63 11.79 12.20
CA HIS A 92 0.65 11.95 11.48
C HIS A 92 1.58 10.75 11.65
N ILE A 93 1.24 9.81 12.55
CA ILE A 93 2.02 8.59 12.74
C ILE A 93 1.44 7.51 11.85
N GLU A 94 2.16 7.16 10.78
CA GLU A 94 1.77 6.03 9.96
C GLU A 94 1.85 4.74 10.78
N PRO A 95 0.77 3.95 10.85
CA PRO A 95 0.82 2.67 11.53
C PRO A 95 1.78 1.72 10.81
N VAL A 96 2.54 0.97 11.59
CA VAL A 96 3.46 -0.04 11.05
C VAL A 96 2.65 -1.15 10.36
N ASP A 97 2.95 -1.41 9.10
CA ASP A 97 2.32 -2.50 8.36
C ASP A 97 2.75 -3.85 8.95
N GLN A 98 1.79 -4.76 9.12
CA GLN A 98 2.09 -6.10 9.61
C GLN A 98 2.97 -6.88 8.63
N VAL A 99 2.69 -6.75 7.33
CA VAL A 99 3.47 -7.37 6.25
C VAL A 99 3.77 -6.33 5.17
N GLY A 100 5.04 -6.07 4.94
CA GLY A 100 5.56 -5.17 3.91
C GLY A 100 6.54 -5.87 2.96
N LEU A 101 6.54 -5.45 1.71
CA LEU A 101 7.56 -5.73 0.73
C LEU A 101 8.15 -4.42 0.25
N GLU A 102 9.39 -4.15 0.61
CA GLU A 102 10.14 -3.01 0.11
C GLU A 102 10.95 -3.44 -1.11
N ILE A 103 10.92 -2.65 -2.16
CA ILE A 103 11.62 -2.95 -3.40
C ILE A 103 12.47 -1.77 -3.86
N GLY A 104 13.66 -2.08 -4.40
CA GLY A 104 14.49 -1.10 -5.08
C GLY A 104 13.86 -0.59 -6.37
N TYR A 105 14.24 0.62 -6.77
CA TYR A 105 13.63 1.30 -7.94
C TYR A 105 13.74 0.51 -9.25
N GLY A 106 14.76 -0.32 -9.42
CA GLY A 106 14.93 -1.18 -10.59
C GLY A 106 13.88 -2.27 -10.71
N LEU A 107 13.15 -2.61 -9.61
CA LEU A 107 12.13 -3.65 -9.58
C LEU A 107 10.71 -3.13 -9.80
N ILE A 108 10.52 -1.82 -9.90
CA ILE A 108 9.20 -1.20 -10.17
C ILE A 108 8.47 -1.83 -11.37
N PRO A 109 9.14 -2.17 -12.50
CA PRO A 109 8.47 -2.83 -13.63
C PRO A 109 7.83 -4.19 -13.30
N LEU A 110 8.21 -4.85 -12.21
CA LEU A 110 7.57 -6.10 -11.77
C LEU A 110 6.19 -5.88 -11.16
N ILE A 111 5.91 -4.67 -10.68
CA ILE A 111 4.63 -4.28 -10.04
C ILE A 111 3.69 -3.63 -11.06
N ASP A 112 4.24 -2.86 -11.99
CA ASP A 112 3.48 -2.10 -12.95
C ASP A 112 2.75 -3.02 -13.93
N GLN A 113 1.42 -3.00 -13.87
CA GLN A 113 0.56 -3.83 -14.71
C GLN A 113 0.60 -3.42 -16.18
N ASP A 114 0.88 -2.14 -16.48
CA ASP A 114 0.96 -1.62 -17.85
C ASP A 114 2.21 -2.15 -18.57
N THR A 115 3.27 -2.44 -17.83
CA THR A 115 4.50 -3.07 -18.34
C THR A 115 4.50 -4.60 -18.25
N GLY A 116 3.36 -5.22 -17.86
CA GLY A 116 3.21 -6.67 -17.74
C GLY A 116 3.74 -7.24 -16.42
N GLY A 117 3.82 -6.42 -15.38
CA GLY A 117 4.25 -6.85 -14.04
C GLY A 117 3.33 -7.91 -13.43
N THR A 118 3.91 -9.03 -13.03
CA THR A 118 3.17 -10.21 -12.50
C THR A 118 3.27 -10.33 -10.98
N LEU A 119 4.11 -9.53 -10.31
CA LEU A 119 4.40 -9.66 -8.89
C LEU A 119 3.14 -9.51 -8.02
N LEU A 120 2.29 -8.50 -8.30
CA LEU A 120 1.05 -8.28 -7.55
C LEU A 120 0.10 -9.47 -7.60
N SER A 121 -0.04 -10.10 -8.78
CA SER A 121 -0.91 -11.26 -8.97
C SER A 121 -0.37 -12.48 -8.22
N ARG A 122 0.95 -12.68 -8.21
CA ARG A 122 1.60 -13.76 -7.47
C ARG A 122 1.47 -13.58 -5.96
N ILE A 123 1.69 -12.37 -5.45
CA ILE A 123 1.51 -12.06 -4.03
C ILE A 123 0.08 -12.32 -3.57
N ARG A 124 -0.93 -11.93 -4.36
CA ARG A 124 -2.33 -12.26 -4.07
C ARG A 124 -2.59 -13.78 -4.05
N GLY A 125 -1.99 -14.50 -4.99
CA GLY A 125 -2.07 -15.95 -5.07
C GLY A 125 -1.46 -16.62 -3.82
N ILE A 126 -0.27 -16.18 -3.42
CA ILE A 126 0.41 -16.68 -2.21
C ILE A 126 -0.41 -16.37 -0.96
N ARG A 127 -0.87 -15.13 -0.79
CA ARG A 127 -1.71 -14.76 0.36
C ARG A 127 -2.93 -15.67 0.47
N LYS A 128 -3.62 -15.95 -0.66
CA LYS A 128 -4.77 -16.85 -0.70
C LYS A 128 -4.39 -18.29 -0.32
N LYS A 129 -3.30 -18.80 -0.91
CA LYS A 129 -2.80 -20.16 -0.64
C LYS A 129 -2.41 -20.29 0.83
N LEU A 130 -1.57 -19.39 1.34
CA LEU A 130 -1.10 -19.39 2.71
C LEU A 130 -2.27 -19.31 3.71
N SER A 131 -3.22 -18.39 3.51
CA SER A 131 -4.40 -18.28 4.38
C SER A 131 -5.21 -19.58 4.44
N SER A 132 -5.30 -20.30 3.32
CA SER A 132 -5.96 -21.61 3.27
C SER A 132 -5.17 -22.73 3.96
N GLU A 133 -3.84 -22.65 3.92
CA GLU A 133 -2.95 -23.63 4.57
C GLU A 133 -2.90 -23.45 6.08
N ILE A 134 -2.68 -22.21 6.55
CA ILE A 134 -2.54 -21.94 7.98
C ILE A 134 -3.87 -21.86 8.73
N GLY A 135 -4.97 -21.52 8.02
CA GLY A 135 -6.33 -21.55 8.57
C GLY A 135 -6.90 -20.21 9.04
N PHE A 136 -6.24 -19.08 8.75
CA PHE A 136 -6.80 -17.75 8.98
C PHE A 136 -6.40 -16.78 7.85
N LEU A 137 -7.11 -15.66 7.75
CA LEU A 137 -6.87 -14.67 6.70
C LEU A 137 -5.64 -13.81 7.02
N VAL A 138 -4.57 -13.98 6.25
CA VAL A 138 -3.39 -13.12 6.34
C VAL A 138 -3.75 -11.70 5.89
N ASN A 139 -3.28 -10.70 6.63
CA ASN A 139 -3.51 -9.29 6.30
C ASN A 139 -2.94 -8.89 4.93
N PRO A 140 -3.44 -7.81 4.31
CA PRO A 140 -2.91 -7.34 3.04
C PRO A 140 -1.42 -7.05 3.12
N ILE A 141 -0.67 -7.47 2.09
CA ILE A 141 0.76 -7.21 1.97
C ILE A 141 0.91 -5.85 1.29
N ARG A 142 1.56 -4.91 1.97
CA ARG A 142 1.87 -3.60 1.41
C ARG A 142 3.18 -3.65 0.66
N ILE A 143 3.18 -3.08 -0.56
CA ILE A 143 4.39 -2.95 -1.36
C ILE A 143 4.74 -1.48 -1.41
N ARG A 144 5.99 -1.17 -1.08
CA ARG A 144 6.56 0.18 -1.09
C ARG A 144 7.87 0.17 -1.87
N ASP A 145 8.13 1.23 -2.60
CA ASP A 145 9.46 1.51 -3.13
C ASP A 145 10.36 2.06 -2.01
N ASN A 146 11.59 1.61 -1.99
CA ASN A 146 12.60 2.06 -1.04
C ASN A 146 13.86 2.48 -1.81
N LEU A 147 14.18 3.77 -1.76
CA LEU A 147 15.35 4.34 -2.45
C LEU A 147 16.67 4.14 -1.68
N GLU A 148 16.60 3.69 -0.42
CA GLU A 148 17.78 3.44 0.42
C GLU A 148 18.42 2.09 0.12
N ILE A 149 17.69 1.16 -0.52
CA ILE A 149 18.20 -0.16 -0.91
C ILE A 149 18.69 -0.16 -2.36
N GLY A 150 19.50 -1.15 -2.71
CA GLY A 150 19.99 -1.29 -4.08
C GLY A 150 18.87 -1.45 -5.11
N PRO A 151 19.10 -1.05 -6.38
CA PRO A 151 18.06 -1.01 -7.41
C PRO A 151 17.40 -2.38 -7.68
N ASN A 152 18.13 -3.48 -7.49
CA ASN A 152 17.68 -4.85 -7.72
C ASN A 152 17.41 -5.62 -6.41
N ASP A 153 17.47 -4.93 -5.28
CA ASP A 153 17.31 -5.53 -3.96
C ASP A 153 15.86 -5.39 -3.49
N TYR A 154 15.45 -6.28 -2.61
CA TYR A 154 14.15 -6.22 -1.94
C TYR A 154 14.27 -6.67 -0.49
N ASN A 155 13.39 -6.14 0.37
CA ASN A 155 13.25 -6.52 1.77
C ASN A 155 11.83 -7.02 2.04
N ILE A 156 11.71 -8.09 2.82
CA ILE A 156 10.45 -8.56 3.37
C ILE A 156 10.40 -8.13 4.83
N VAL A 157 9.39 -7.33 5.16
CA VAL A 157 9.25 -6.71 6.49
C VAL A 157 8.04 -7.30 7.20
N LEU A 158 8.21 -7.70 8.45
CA LEU A 158 7.12 -8.12 9.33
C LEU A 158 7.13 -7.23 10.58
N ASN A 159 6.00 -6.59 10.88
CA ASN A 159 5.85 -5.69 12.01
C ASN A 159 7.00 -4.66 12.12
N GLY A 160 7.38 -4.06 10.98
CA GLY A 160 8.46 -3.08 10.89
C GLY A 160 9.88 -3.64 10.96
N THR A 161 10.05 -4.97 11.04
CA THR A 161 11.37 -5.62 11.11
C THR A 161 11.66 -6.39 9.83
N ILE A 162 12.84 -6.19 9.24
CA ILE A 162 13.29 -6.95 8.07
C ILE A 162 13.53 -8.40 8.48
N ARG A 163 12.80 -9.32 7.85
CA ARG A 163 12.89 -10.77 8.08
C ARG A 163 13.53 -11.50 6.92
N GLY A 164 13.53 -10.92 5.74
CA GLY A 164 14.18 -11.49 4.56
C GLY A 164 14.68 -10.39 3.64
N GLN A 165 15.79 -10.68 2.99
CA GLN A 165 16.41 -9.81 1.98
C GLN A 165 16.80 -10.66 0.79
N GLY A 166 16.76 -10.07 -0.40
CA GLY A 166 17.21 -10.75 -1.59
C GLY A 166 17.47 -9.80 -2.74
N LYS A 167 18.04 -10.36 -3.79
CA LYS A 167 18.37 -9.64 -5.01
C LYS A 167 17.83 -10.38 -6.20
N VAL A 168 17.18 -9.68 -7.12
CA VAL A 168 16.63 -10.25 -8.36
C VAL A 168 16.96 -9.36 -9.55
N PHE A 169 17.04 -9.94 -10.74
CA PHE A 169 17.41 -9.24 -11.96
C PHE A 169 16.27 -9.32 -12.98
N ILE A 170 15.75 -8.17 -13.37
CA ILE A 170 14.74 -8.09 -14.44
C ILE A 170 15.39 -8.51 -15.77
N GLY A 171 14.65 -9.35 -16.53
CA GLY A 171 15.14 -9.87 -17.83
C GLY A 171 15.94 -11.16 -17.72
N LYS A 172 16.39 -11.56 -16.51
CA LYS A 172 17.00 -12.85 -16.24
C LYS A 172 16.01 -13.81 -15.58
N GLU A 173 16.36 -15.08 -15.53
CA GLU A 173 15.64 -16.15 -14.83
C GLU A 173 16.54 -16.82 -13.81
N LEU A 174 15.98 -17.28 -12.71
CA LEU A 174 16.70 -17.99 -11.65
C LEU A 174 16.61 -19.49 -11.89
N ALA A 175 17.73 -20.11 -12.22
CA ALA A 175 17.89 -21.56 -12.35
C ALA A 175 18.34 -22.16 -11.02
N ILE A 176 17.46 -22.85 -10.33
CA ILE A 176 17.66 -23.41 -8.99
C ILE A 176 18.10 -24.87 -9.13
N ASN A 177 19.18 -25.27 -8.49
CA ASN A 177 19.63 -26.65 -8.44
C ASN A 177 18.86 -27.43 -7.36
N PRO A 178 18.05 -28.42 -7.68
CA PRO A 178 17.34 -29.24 -6.71
C PRO A 178 18.24 -30.20 -5.90
N GLY A 179 19.57 -30.09 -6.03
CA GLY A 179 20.54 -30.86 -5.25
C GLY A 179 21.21 -32.01 -5.97
N HIS A 180 20.79 -32.36 -7.20
CA HIS A 180 21.32 -33.48 -7.94
C HIS A 180 21.92 -33.10 -9.31
N VAL A 181 21.86 -31.85 -9.70
CA VAL A 181 22.40 -31.40 -10.99
C VAL A 181 23.86 -31.01 -10.84
N THR A 182 24.70 -31.64 -11.67
CA THR A 182 26.17 -31.43 -11.68
C THR A 182 26.65 -30.60 -12.87
N ILE A 183 25.77 -30.33 -13.86
CA ILE A 183 26.11 -29.58 -15.06
C ILE A 183 26.15 -28.08 -14.69
N PRO A 184 27.33 -27.43 -14.79
CA PRO A 184 27.40 -25.99 -14.49
C PRO A 184 26.66 -25.17 -15.56
N LEU A 185 26.02 -24.10 -15.17
CA LEU A 185 25.39 -23.11 -16.06
C LEU A 185 26.26 -21.86 -16.18
N GLU A 186 26.21 -21.24 -17.35
CA GLU A 186 26.74 -19.89 -17.53
C GLU A 186 25.78 -18.89 -16.94
N GLY A 187 26.21 -18.18 -15.88
CA GLY A 187 25.37 -17.22 -15.17
C GLY A 187 26.01 -16.74 -13.87
N GLU A 188 25.35 -15.81 -13.22
CA GLU A 188 25.76 -15.27 -11.93
C GLU A 188 25.35 -16.25 -10.82
N LYS A 189 26.34 -16.89 -10.16
CA LYS A 189 26.07 -17.84 -9.08
C LYS A 189 25.49 -17.10 -7.87
N THR A 190 24.41 -17.64 -7.31
CA THR A 190 23.71 -17.10 -6.13
C THR A 190 23.13 -18.25 -5.30
N LEU A 191 22.54 -17.90 -4.17
CA LEU A 191 21.68 -18.81 -3.41
C LEU A 191 20.23 -18.39 -3.60
N GLU A 192 19.36 -19.39 -3.80
CA GLU A 192 17.92 -19.15 -3.83
C GLU A 192 17.47 -18.69 -2.42
N PRO A 193 16.74 -17.55 -2.30
CA PRO A 193 16.55 -16.89 -1.01
C PRO A 193 15.56 -17.60 -0.06
N ALA A 194 14.67 -18.48 -0.55
CA ALA A 194 13.68 -19.14 0.29
C ALA A 194 14.22 -20.37 1.03
N PHE A 195 15.06 -21.17 0.37
CA PHE A 195 15.55 -22.45 0.88
C PHE A 195 17.08 -22.55 0.92
N GLY A 196 17.79 -21.54 0.41
CA GLY A 196 19.25 -21.50 0.39
C GLY A 196 19.89 -22.48 -0.59
N LEU A 197 19.16 -22.89 -1.63
CA LEU A 197 19.67 -23.79 -2.64
C LEU A 197 20.64 -23.10 -3.59
N ASP A 198 21.63 -23.82 -4.11
CA ASP A 198 22.51 -23.30 -5.16
C ASP A 198 21.70 -22.90 -6.40
N ALA A 199 21.92 -21.72 -6.92
CA ALA A 199 21.19 -21.19 -8.07
C ALA A 199 22.06 -20.31 -8.96
N TYR A 200 21.60 -20.06 -10.19
CA TYR A 200 22.26 -19.19 -11.16
C TYR A 200 21.27 -18.24 -11.79
N TRP A 201 21.60 -16.94 -11.85
CA TRP A 201 20.89 -15.99 -12.70
C TRP A 201 21.34 -16.14 -14.13
N ILE A 202 20.47 -16.66 -14.99
CA ILE A 202 20.73 -16.93 -16.40
C ILE A 202 19.92 -16.01 -17.31
N ASP A 203 20.41 -15.80 -18.53
CA ASP A 203 19.62 -15.12 -19.54
C ASP A 203 18.50 -16.06 -20.05
N ARG A 204 17.37 -15.50 -20.44
CA ARG A 204 16.19 -16.25 -20.93
C ARG A 204 16.51 -17.23 -22.06
N ILE A 205 17.52 -16.91 -22.87
CA ILE A 205 17.97 -17.74 -23.98
C ILE A 205 18.47 -19.14 -23.50
N HIS A 206 18.97 -19.24 -22.27
CA HIS A 206 19.49 -20.46 -21.67
C HIS A 206 18.46 -21.21 -20.82
N SER A 207 17.22 -20.70 -20.74
CA SER A 207 16.15 -21.28 -19.91
C SER A 207 15.84 -22.74 -20.27
N ASP A 208 15.67 -23.04 -21.55
CA ASP A 208 15.32 -24.39 -22.02
C ASP A 208 16.47 -25.38 -21.81
N PHE A 209 17.72 -24.92 -21.98
CA PHE A 209 18.89 -25.75 -21.66
C PHE A 209 18.95 -26.04 -20.16
N ALA A 210 18.75 -25.04 -19.30
CA ALA A 210 18.75 -25.22 -17.85
C ALA A 210 17.68 -26.21 -17.39
N LYS A 211 16.45 -26.11 -17.93
CA LYS A 211 15.35 -27.06 -17.65
C LYS A 211 15.71 -28.47 -18.10
N THR A 212 16.30 -28.63 -19.29
CA THR A 212 16.73 -29.95 -19.82
C THR A 212 17.85 -30.53 -18.97
N ALA A 213 18.74 -29.69 -18.41
CA ALA A 213 19.80 -30.11 -17.51
C ALA A 213 19.28 -30.49 -16.10
N GLY A 214 18.00 -30.28 -15.80
CA GLY A 214 17.37 -30.68 -14.54
C GLY A 214 17.22 -29.52 -13.50
N TYR A 215 17.53 -28.28 -13.89
CA TYR A 215 17.30 -27.13 -13.02
C TYR A 215 15.83 -26.72 -13.00
N THR A 216 15.36 -26.23 -11.86
CA THR A 216 14.07 -25.55 -11.77
C THR A 216 14.25 -24.07 -12.11
N VAL A 217 13.65 -23.62 -13.21
CA VAL A 217 13.81 -22.23 -13.69
C VAL A 217 12.57 -21.43 -13.35
N VAL A 218 12.77 -20.30 -12.66
CA VAL A 218 11.70 -19.40 -12.23
C VAL A 218 12.01 -17.95 -12.60
N ASP A 219 10.97 -17.15 -12.81
CA ASP A 219 11.10 -15.72 -13.06
C ASP A 219 11.37 -14.93 -11.74
N PRO A 220 11.85 -13.69 -11.81
CA PRO A 220 12.15 -12.87 -10.63
C PRO A 220 10.95 -12.66 -9.70
N ALA A 221 9.75 -12.47 -10.26
CA ALA A 221 8.54 -12.29 -9.47
C ALA A 221 8.17 -13.55 -8.69
N THR A 222 8.40 -14.74 -9.27
CA THR A 222 8.21 -16.02 -8.59
C THR A 222 9.23 -16.20 -7.47
N ALA A 223 10.51 -15.85 -7.70
CA ALA A 223 11.55 -15.94 -6.67
C ALA A 223 11.21 -15.09 -5.44
N ILE A 224 10.83 -13.82 -5.64
CA ILE A 224 10.36 -12.94 -4.55
C ILE A 224 9.15 -13.56 -3.83
N ALA A 225 8.18 -14.01 -4.61
CA ALA A 225 6.94 -14.56 -4.09
C ALA A 225 7.16 -15.85 -3.27
N THR A 226 8.04 -16.74 -3.72
CA THR A 226 8.41 -17.96 -2.98
C THR A 226 9.14 -17.64 -1.69
N HIS A 227 10.09 -16.70 -1.72
CA HIS A 227 10.78 -16.24 -0.52
C HIS A 227 9.81 -15.62 0.49
N MET A 228 8.89 -14.76 0.04
CA MET A 228 7.85 -14.21 0.88
C MET A 228 6.98 -15.29 1.51
N ASN A 229 6.54 -16.28 0.74
CA ASN A 229 5.75 -17.39 1.26
C ASN A 229 6.49 -18.16 2.37
N SER A 230 7.78 -18.43 2.18
CA SER A 230 8.63 -19.10 3.17
C SER A 230 8.71 -18.26 4.48
N ILE A 231 8.99 -16.96 4.36
CA ILE A 231 9.06 -16.05 5.52
C ILE A 231 7.72 -15.98 6.27
N LEU A 232 6.61 -15.79 5.55
CA LEU A 232 5.28 -15.69 6.15
C LEU A 232 4.87 -17.00 6.83
N LYS A 233 5.15 -18.14 6.21
CA LYS A 233 4.85 -19.47 6.77
C LYS A 233 5.62 -19.73 8.07
N ASN A 234 6.93 -19.41 8.07
CA ASN A 234 7.80 -19.59 9.22
C ASN A 234 7.52 -18.63 10.39
N ASN A 235 6.78 -17.53 10.12
CA ASN A 235 6.40 -16.54 11.13
C ASN A 235 4.87 -16.39 11.23
N ALA A 236 4.12 -17.45 10.95
CA ALA A 236 2.65 -17.41 10.96
C ALA A 236 2.07 -17.03 12.33
N ASP A 237 2.73 -17.37 13.42
CA ASP A 237 2.40 -16.97 14.78
C ASP A 237 2.41 -15.45 14.99
N GLN A 238 3.32 -14.73 14.30
CA GLN A 238 3.41 -13.27 14.40
C GLN A 238 2.33 -12.56 13.56
N LEU A 239 1.73 -13.25 12.58
CA LEU A 239 0.65 -12.75 11.75
C LEU A 239 -0.73 -12.86 12.42
N LEU A 240 -0.88 -13.74 13.41
CA LEU A 240 -2.12 -13.90 14.14
C LEU A 240 -2.15 -12.93 15.33
N GLY A 241 -3.10 -12.01 15.34
CA GLY A 241 -3.33 -11.09 16.44
C GLY A 241 -4.68 -11.33 17.12
N HIS A 242 -5.05 -10.40 17.98
CA HIS A 242 -6.34 -10.42 18.66
C HIS A 242 -7.52 -10.29 17.69
N ASN A 243 -7.37 -9.42 16.70
CA ASN A 243 -8.41 -9.17 15.69
C ASN A 243 -8.66 -10.40 14.81
N GLU A 244 -7.59 -11.06 14.35
CA GLU A 244 -7.68 -12.27 13.52
C GLU A 244 -8.30 -13.42 14.34
N THR A 245 -7.96 -13.53 15.63
CA THR A 245 -8.57 -14.51 16.54
C THR A 245 -10.06 -14.23 16.72
N GLN A 246 -10.46 -12.97 16.89
CA GLN A 246 -11.87 -12.60 16.99
C GLN A 246 -12.63 -12.97 15.71
N GLN A 247 -12.07 -12.68 14.52
CA GLN A 247 -12.67 -13.08 13.25
C GLN A 247 -12.83 -14.61 13.12
N LEU A 248 -11.87 -15.39 13.63
CA LEU A 248 -12.01 -16.85 13.68
C LEU A 248 -13.13 -17.31 14.62
N LEU A 249 -13.26 -16.69 15.77
CA LEU A 249 -14.35 -16.96 16.70
C LEU A 249 -15.71 -16.61 16.08
N ASP A 250 -15.82 -15.46 15.43
CA ASP A 250 -17.04 -15.03 14.75
C ASP A 250 -17.43 -16.02 13.63
N LEU A 251 -16.46 -16.46 12.80
CA LEU A 251 -16.68 -17.47 11.76
C LEU A 251 -17.18 -18.80 12.31
N VAL A 252 -16.63 -19.25 13.45
CA VAL A 252 -17.10 -20.49 14.10
C VAL A 252 -18.46 -20.28 14.74
N SER A 253 -18.73 -19.09 15.28
CA SER A 253 -20.02 -18.74 15.89
C SER A 253 -21.18 -18.80 14.90
N GLU A 254 -20.96 -18.49 13.62
CA GLU A 254 -22.01 -18.62 12.57
C GLU A 254 -22.55 -20.06 12.45
N ARG A 255 -21.71 -21.07 12.70
CA ARG A 255 -22.05 -22.49 12.57
C ARG A 255 -22.30 -23.18 13.91
N SER A 256 -21.67 -22.71 14.96
CA SER A 256 -21.67 -23.31 16.30
C SER A 256 -21.67 -22.22 17.38
N PRO A 257 -22.74 -21.41 17.51
CA PRO A 257 -22.79 -20.27 18.42
C PRO A 257 -22.55 -20.65 19.87
N LYS A 258 -23.16 -21.71 20.32
CA LYS A 258 -23.02 -22.19 21.71
C LYS A 258 -21.57 -22.56 22.10
N LEU A 259 -20.81 -23.12 21.15
CA LEU A 259 -19.39 -23.46 21.40
C LEU A 259 -18.58 -22.19 21.72
N VAL A 260 -18.82 -21.13 20.99
CA VAL A 260 -18.08 -19.87 21.18
C VAL A 260 -18.57 -19.14 22.43
N GLU A 261 -19.89 -19.07 22.68
CA GLU A 261 -20.48 -18.47 23.89
C GLU A 261 -19.99 -19.15 25.17
N ASP A 262 -19.90 -20.49 25.19
CA ASP A 262 -19.44 -21.26 26.35
C ASP A 262 -17.92 -21.10 26.54
N LEU A 263 -17.12 -20.92 25.44
CA LEU A 263 -15.67 -20.80 25.49
C LEU A 263 -15.24 -19.38 25.87
N VAL A 264 -15.73 -18.37 25.17
CA VAL A 264 -15.29 -16.97 25.28
C VAL A 264 -16.49 -16.05 25.51
N PRO A 265 -16.50 -15.20 26.54
CA PRO A 265 -15.50 -15.08 27.62
C PRO A 265 -15.69 -16.08 28.79
N GLY A 266 -16.67 -16.97 28.70
CA GLY A 266 -17.15 -17.80 29.82
C GLY A 266 -16.07 -18.62 30.48
N LYS A 267 -15.24 -19.30 29.74
CA LYS A 267 -14.16 -20.16 30.24
C LYS A 267 -12.78 -19.56 30.09
N LEU A 268 -12.47 -19.00 28.89
CA LEU A 268 -11.17 -18.43 28.53
C LEU A 268 -11.34 -17.01 27.97
N PRO A 269 -10.42 -16.10 28.28
CA PRO A 269 -10.36 -14.82 27.57
C PRO A 269 -9.83 -15.03 26.15
N VAL A 270 -10.18 -14.13 25.21
CA VAL A 270 -9.68 -14.16 23.82
C VAL A 270 -8.16 -14.19 23.77
N SER A 271 -7.48 -13.48 24.67
CA SER A 271 -6.01 -13.44 24.75
C SER A 271 -5.39 -14.83 24.99
N THR A 272 -6.00 -15.68 25.88
CA THR A 272 -5.53 -17.05 26.08
C THR A 272 -5.76 -17.90 24.82
N VAL A 273 -6.94 -17.78 24.18
CA VAL A 273 -7.21 -18.47 22.91
C VAL A 273 -6.20 -18.06 21.85
N THR A 274 -5.95 -16.74 21.69
CA THR A 274 -4.93 -16.22 20.77
C THR A 274 -3.56 -16.84 21.03
N GLN A 275 -3.14 -16.91 22.32
CA GLN A 275 -1.83 -17.46 22.65
C GLN A 275 -1.73 -18.95 22.35
N VAL A 276 -2.79 -19.74 22.60
CA VAL A 276 -2.83 -21.16 22.21
C VAL A 276 -2.71 -21.35 20.70
N LEU A 277 -3.46 -20.55 19.92
CA LEU A 277 -3.39 -20.59 18.45
C LEU A 277 -1.99 -20.21 17.96
N LYS A 278 -1.35 -19.20 18.56
CA LYS A 278 0.04 -18.81 18.25
C LYS A 278 1.02 -19.94 18.54
N ASN A 279 0.88 -20.62 19.68
CA ASN A 279 1.74 -21.73 20.04
C ASN A 279 1.62 -22.87 19.01
N LEU A 280 0.40 -23.21 18.58
CA LEU A 280 0.20 -24.21 17.51
C LEU A 280 0.87 -23.81 16.20
N LEU A 281 0.70 -22.55 15.77
CA LEU A 281 1.33 -22.03 14.55
C LEU A 281 2.86 -22.02 14.65
N GLN A 282 3.42 -21.68 15.81
CA GLN A 282 4.85 -21.70 16.06
C GLN A 282 5.44 -23.12 15.96
N GLU A 283 4.65 -24.14 16.28
CA GLU A 283 5.00 -25.55 16.12
C GLU A 283 4.74 -26.07 14.69
N GLY A 284 4.30 -25.19 13.77
CA GLY A 284 3.95 -25.55 12.41
C GLY A 284 2.62 -26.30 12.27
N VAL A 285 1.80 -26.33 13.34
CA VAL A 285 0.47 -26.96 13.30
C VAL A 285 -0.54 -25.98 12.69
N SER A 286 -1.21 -26.42 11.62
CA SER A 286 -2.28 -25.63 10.98
C SER A 286 -3.48 -25.48 11.91
N ILE A 287 -4.03 -24.26 12.00
CA ILE A 287 -5.25 -23.99 12.77
C ILE A 287 -6.51 -24.00 11.90
N ARG A 288 -6.45 -24.62 10.74
CA ARG A 288 -7.55 -24.69 9.77
C ARG A 288 -8.81 -25.35 10.34
N ASP A 289 -8.65 -26.38 11.17
CA ASP A 289 -9.75 -27.01 11.89
C ASP A 289 -10.01 -26.29 13.23
N ASN A 290 -10.32 -24.99 13.13
CA ASN A 290 -10.57 -24.12 14.27
C ASN A 290 -11.72 -24.62 15.15
N ARG A 291 -12.73 -25.29 14.58
CA ARG A 291 -13.84 -25.88 15.35
C ARG A 291 -13.36 -26.96 16.31
N SER A 292 -12.57 -27.93 15.84
CA SER A 292 -12.02 -28.99 16.69
C SER A 292 -11.07 -28.44 17.74
N ILE A 293 -10.30 -27.40 17.40
CA ILE A 293 -9.43 -26.71 18.36
C ILE A 293 -10.27 -26.06 19.47
N PHE A 294 -11.32 -25.31 19.14
CA PHE A 294 -12.17 -24.63 20.11
C PHE A 294 -12.98 -25.63 20.98
N ASP A 295 -13.46 -26.73 20.40
CA ASP A 295 -14.13 -27.80 21.14
C ASP A 295 -13.19 -28.47 22.14
N SER A 296 -11.95 -28.76 21.75
CA SER A 296 -10.90 -29.27 22.61
C SER A 296 -10.53 -28.28 23.73
N LEU A 297 -10.41 -26.99 23.39
CA LEU A 297 -10.16 -25.92 24.37
C LEU A 297 -11.29 -25.83 25.41
N LEU A 298 -12.55 -25.91 24.97
CA LEU A 298 -13.69 -25.89 25.88
C LEU A 298 -13.64 -27.06 26.86
N SER A 299 -13.35 -28.26 26.35
CA SER A 299 -13.27 -29.47 27.21
C SER A 299 -12.12 -29.41 28.23
N GLU A 300 -10.95 -28.87 27.82
CA GLU A 300 -9.75 -28.83 28.67
C GLU A 300 -9.69 -27.57 29.56
N SER A 301 -10.47 -26.53 29.29
CA SER A 301 -10.50 -25.25 30.03
C SER A 301 -10.88 -25.37 31.50
N GLY A 302 -11.49 -26.49 31.89
CA GLY A 302 -11.80 -26.81 33.28
C GLY A 302 -10.59 -27.27 34.10
N LYS A 303 -9.49 -27.71 33.44
CA LYS A 303 -8.28 -28.22 34.09
C LYS A 303 -7.28 -27.11 34.38
N THR A 304 -7.10 -26.25 33.41
CA THR A 304 -6.13 -25.13 33.45
C THR A 304 -6.58 -23.93 32.61
N LYS A 305 -6.00 -22.77 32.88
CA LYS A 305 -6.15 -21.56 32.05
C LYS A 305 -4.83 -21.09 31.45
N ASP A 306 -3.74 -21.80 31.73
CA ASP A 306 -2.43 -21.51 31.17
C ASP A 306 -2.38 -21.93 29.70
N ALA A 307 -1.95 -21.01 28.84
CA ALA A 307 -1.96 -21.22 27.40
C ALA A 307 -0.99 -22.34 26.96
N VAL A 308 0.17 -22.47 27.58
CA VAL A 308 1.17 -23.48 27.25
C VAL A 308 0.66 -24.87 27.63
N GLU A 309 0.09 -24.99 28.82
CA GLU A 309 -0.49 -26.24 29.31
C GLU A 309 -1.71 -26.64 28.48
N LEU A 310 -2.61 -25.68 28.14
CA LEU A 310 -3.74 -25.92 27.24
C LEU A 310 -3.26 -26.41 25.87
N THR A 311 -2.23 -25.78 25.27
CA THR A 311 -1.66 -26.21 23.99
C THR A 311 -1.22 -27.67 24.06
N SER A 312 -0.56 -28.06 25.16
CA SER A 312 -0.13 -29.46 25.37
C SER A 312 -1.29 -30.43 25.49
N LEU A 313 -2.37 -30.03 26.16
CA LEU A 313 -3.56 -30.89 26.37
C LEU A 313 -4.39 -31.08 25.11
N ILE A 314 -4.45 -30.07 24.21
CA ILE A 314 -5.23 -30.17 22.97
C ILE A 314 -4.51 -30.88 21.81
N ARG A 315 -3.15 -30.95 21.81
CA ARG A 315 -2.39 -31.66 20.77
C ARG A 315 -2.85 -33.08 20.46
N PRO A 316 -3.12 -33.96 21.47
CA PRO A 316 -3.62 -35.30 21.19
C PRO A 316 -4.93 -35.32 20.42
N HIS A 317 -5.80 -34.30 20.60
CA HIS A 317 -7.06 -34.20 19.90
C HIS A 317 -6.84 -33.80 18.42
N LEU A 318 -5.74 -33.12 18.12
CA LEU A 318 -5.32 -32.73 16.75
C LEU A 318 -4.39 -33.73 16.07
N GLY A 319 -4.10 -34.86 16.74
CA GLY A 319 -3.09 -35.83 16.28
C GLY A 319 -3.28 -36.31 14.84
N ARG A 320 -4.53 -36.49 14.38
CA ARG A 320 -4.80 -36.92 13.00
C ARG A 320 -4.38 -35.87 11.96
N SER A 321 -4.69 -34.58 12.19
CA SER A 321 -4.29 -33.50 11.27
C SER A 321 -2.79 -33.31 11.29
N ILE A 322 -2.15 -33.34 12.46
CA ILE A 322 -0.69 -33.23 12.60
C ILE A 322 0.03 -34.34 11.83
N VAL A 323 -0.41 -35.61 11.99
CA VAL A 323 0.19 -36.73 11.28
C VAL A 323 -0.02 -36.62 9.77
N GLN A 324 -1.20 -36.19 9.33
CA GLN A 324 -1.49 -35.99 7.91
C GLN A 324 -0.58 -34.93 7.28
N ASP A 325 -0.34 -33.83 7.98
CA ASP A 325 0.52 -32.74 7.51
C ASP A 325 2.00 -33.20 7.41
N ILE A 326 2.46 -34.03 8.37
CA ILE A 326 3.82 -34.61 8.33
C ILE A 326 3.99 -35.59 7.16
N ILE A 327 2.99 -36.45 6.90
CA ILE A 327 3.04 -37.41 5.79
C ILE A 327 3.08 -36.65 4.46
N ASN A 328 2.21 -35.67 4.27
CA ASN A 328 2.17 -34.86 3.03
C ASN A 328 3.48 -34.09 2.80
N ALA A 329 4.14 -33.62 3.85
CA ALA A 329 5.44 -32.95 3.76
C ALA A 329 6.62 -33.90 3.47
N GLY A 330 6.45 -35.18 3.65
CA GLY A 330 7.50 -36.21 3.36
C GLY A 330 7.37 -36.86 1.99
N GLU A 331 6.31 -36.59 1.25
CA GLU A 331 6.08 -37.10 -0.12
C GLU A 331 6.52 -36.10 -1.22
N ASP A 332 6.91 -34.87 -0.87
CA ASP A 332 7.48 -33.84 -1.74
C ASP A 332 9.03 -33.85 -1.61
#